data_107aa090d93bbad70e83c958f9276a34
#
_entry.id   107aa090d93bbad70e83c958f9276a34
#
_cell.length_a   1.000
_cell.length_b   1.000
_cell.length_c   1.000
_cell.angle_alpha   90.00
_cell.angle_beta   90.00
_cell.angle_gamma   90.00
#
_symmetry.space_group_name_H-M   'P 1'
#
loop_
_entity.id
_entity.type
_entity.pdbx_description
1 polymer ?
#
loop_
_entity_poly.entity_id
_entity_poly.type
_entity_poly.pdbx_seq_one_letter_code
_entity_poly.pdbx_strand_id
1 'polypeptide(L)'
;ANFFDSHTMKKYVKDIKTALGREQIILKSGARIKFLARTRNGGRGQHGDLLIFDEAQELDDTAQASFLPAVSASLNPQVIYTGTPPDETADGTVFRGIREKALGKKTKTTAWFEFSVPDIGDVNDRERWASTNPALGRRMLISTIEAECEQMVPDKFARERLGWWSPIITEKIDYAIPSKVWDACKSSEQKPEGKTAYGVKFSPDGSAVCLCGAVIPEVGAARISMIEYKSTANGTQWLAVWLRQRYSKASC
;
A
#
# COMPACT_ATOMS: atom_id res chain seq x y z
N ALA A 1 -7.49 27.98 -1.70
CA ALA A 1 -7.52 29.45 -1.40
C ALA A 1 -8.84 30.06 -1.89
N ASN A 2 -9.19 29.91 -3.16
CA ASN A 2 -10.37 30.59 -3.76
C ASN A 2 -11.70 30.40 -3.04
N PHE A 3 -11.94 29.23 -2.42
CA PHE A 3 -13.18 29.00 -1.68
C PHE A 3 -13.28 29.88 -0.42
N PHE A 4 -12.21 29.96 0.35
CA PHE A 4 -12.16 30.76 1.57
C PHE A 4 -12.04 32.27 1.30
N ASP A 5 -11.65 32.66 0.09
CA ASP A 5 -11.66 34.06 -0.38
C ASP A 5 -13.03 34.47 -0.92
N SER A 6 -13.98 33.55 -1.08
CA SER A 6 -15.34 33.87 -1.51
C SER A 6 -16.03 34.81 -0.52
N HIS A 7 -16.95 35.63 -1.03
CA HIS A 7 -17.70 36.59 -0.20
C HIS A 7 -18.40 35.93 1.00
N THR A 8 -18.89 34.68 0.80
CA THR A 8 -19.60 33.91 1.82
C THR A 8 -18.68 33.41 2.93
N MET A 9 -17.45 32.98 2.60
CA MET A 9 -16.54 32.32 3.55
C MET A 9 -15.56 33.32 4.19
N LYS A 10 -15.20 34.42 3.50
CA LYS A 10 -14.26 35.43 3.96
C LYS A 10 -14.64 36.02 5.33
N LYS A 11 -15.93 36.13 5.61
CA LYS A 11 -16.43 36.64 6.91
C LYS A 11 -16.03 35.76 8.12
N TYR A 12 -15.75 34.50 7.92
CA TYR A 12 -15.33 33.54 8.96
C TYR A 12 -13.82 33.38 9.08
N VAL A 13 -13.07 33.83 8.06
CA VAL A 13 -11.60 33.68 8.03
C VAL A 13 -10.97 34.85 8.77
N LYS A 14 -10.01 34.55 9.66
CA LYS A 14 -9.18 35.50 10.35
C LYS A 14 -7.87 35.75 9.58
N ASP A 15 -7.21 34.69 9.12
CA ASP A 15 -5.91 34.74 8.46
C ASP A 15 -5.69 33.49 7.58
N ILE A 16 -4.94 33.66 6.50
CA ILE A 16 -4.50 32.55 5.61
C ILE A 16 -2.98 32.63 5.50
N LYS A 17 -2.28 31.59 5.95
CA LYS A 17 -0.84 31.48 5.84
C LYS A 17 -0.49 30.56 4.68
N THR A 18 0.36 31.02 3.78
CA THR A 18 0.78 30.33 2.56
C THR A 18 2.28 30.00 2.55
N ALA A 19 2.99 30.26 3.65
CA ALA A 19 4.41 29.95 3.74
C ALA A 19 4.64 28.43 3.73
N LEU A 20 5.59 27.96 2.91
CA LEU A 20 5.91 26.56 2.71
C LEU A 20 6.13 25.82 4.05
N GLY A 21 5.41 24.72 4.23
CA GLY A 21 5.42 23.92 5.44
C GLY A 21 4.68 24.54 6.64
N ARG A 22 3.98 25.64 6.43
CA ARG A 22 3.16 26.34 7.45
C ARG A 22 1.80 26.75 6.93
N GLU A 23 1.36 26.12 5.84
CA GLU A 23 0.09 26.40 5.19
C GLU A 23 -1.06 26.10 6.13
N GLN A 24 -1.85 27.13 6.44
CA GLN A 24 -3.00 26.98 7.31
C GLN A 24 -4.02 28.11 7.11
N ILE A 25 -5.27 27.78 7.38
CA ILE A 25 -6.36 28.74 7.45
C ILE A 25 -6.76 28.85 8.91
N ILE A 26 -6.80 30.07 9.42
CA ILE A 26 -7.19 30.41 10.78
C ILE A 26 -8.56 31.05 10.72
N LEU A 27 -9.52 30.44 11.42
CA LEU A 27 -10.87 30.96 11.50
C LEU A 27 -11.02 31.95 12.68
N LYS A 28 -12.00 32.81 12.61
CA LYS A 28 -12.33 33.78 13.71
C LYS A 28 -12.77 33.09 14.98
N SER A 29 -13.29 31.86 14.89
CA SER A 29 -13.61 31.00 16.02
C SER A 29 -12.38 30.48 16.79
N GLY A 30 -11.18 30.67 16.23
CA GLY A 30 -9.94 30.05 16.74
C GLY A 30 -9.59 28.71 16.13
N ALA A 31 -10.51 28.07 15.41
CA ALA A 31 -10.23 26.82 14.70
C ALA A 31 -9.18 27.02 13.61
N ARG A 32 -8.41 25.98 13.32
CA ARG A 32 -7.34 26.01 12.34
C ARG A 32 -7.43 24.80 11.41
N ILE A 33 -7.29 25.04 10.12
CA ILE A 33 -7.14 24.01 9.10
C ILE A 33 -5.69 24.06 8.65
N LYS A 34 -4.93 23.01 8.91
CA LYS A 34 -3.52 22.89 8.51
C LYS A 34 -3.41 21.94 7.32
N PHE A 35 -2.55 22.28 6.37
CA PHE A 35 -2.21 21.44 5.24
C PHE A 35 -0.80 20.88 5.48
N LEU A 36 -0.67 19.56 5.47
CA LEU A 36 0.57 18.90 5.84
C LEU A 36 0.94 17.88 4.74
N ALA A 37 2.22 17.81 4.42
CA ALA A 37 2.72 16.78 3.53
C ALA A 37 2.75 15.40 4.24
N ARG A 38 2.35 14.35 3.54
CA ARG A 38 2.41 12.96 4.01
C ARG A 38 3.85 12.46 4.01
N THR A 39 4.56 12.68 5.11
CA THR A 39 5.92 12.19 5.30
C THR A 39 6.00 11.32 6.54
N ARG A 40 7.03 10.47 6.64
CA ARG A 40 7.28 9.59 7.80
C ARG A 40 7.24 10.30 9.16
N ASN A 41 7.52 11.59 9.19
CA ASN A 41 7.58 12.38 10.43
C ASN A 41 6.58 13.55 10.44
N GLY A 42 5.77 13.72 9.40
CA GLY A 42 4.90 14.89 9.22
C GLY A 42 3.84 15.05 10.30
N GLY A 43 3.38 13.96 10.90
CA GLY A 43 2.38 13.96 11.98
C GLY A 43 2.95 14.23 13.36
N ARG A 44 4.27 14.11 13.56
CA ARG A 44 4.87 14.25 14.88
C ARG A 44 4.77 15.68 15.41
N GLY A 45 4.30 15.83 16.66
CA GLY A 45 4.09 17.13 17.30
C GLY A 45 2.87 17.90 16.78
N GLN A 46 2.05 17.30 15.92
CA GLN A 46 0.76 17.85 15.53
C GLN A 46 -0.32 17.46 16.52
N HIS A 47 -1.31 18.36 16.67
CA HIS A 47 -2.49 18.16 17.51
C HIS A 47 -3.72 18.65 16.75
N GLY A 48 -4.81 17.91 16.84
CA GLY A 48 -6.07 18.26 16.20
C GLY A 48 -7.21 17.36 16.65
N ASP A 49 -8.44 17.73 16.31
CA ASP A 49 -9.65 16.95 16.58
C ASP A 49 -10.07 16.14 15.37
N LEU A 50 -9.70 16.59 14.18
CA LEU A 50 -10.00 15.97 12.91
C LEU A 50 -8.73 15.83 12.07
N LEU A 51 -8.50 14.62 11.57
CA LEU A 51 -7.45 14.29 10.62
C LEU A 51 -8.09 13.83 9.31
N ILE A 52 -7.70 14.42 8.20
CA ILE A 52 -8.18 14.06 6.87
C ILE A 52 -7.00 13.57 6.05
N PHE A 53 -7.06 12.33 5.61
CA PHE A 53 -6.16 11.78 4.60
C PHE A 53 -6.87 11.84 3.25
N ASP A 54 -6.53 12.86 2.48
CA ASP A 54 -6.97 12.99 1.10
C ASP A 54 -6.06 12.17 0.19
N GLU A 55 -6.58 11.60 -0.90
CA GLU A 55 -5.89 10.63 -1.75
C GLU A 55 -5.34 9.44 -0.93
N ALA A 56 -6.22 8.82 -0.15
CA ALA A 56 -5.82 7.77 0.80
C ALA A 56 -5.33 6.48 0.12
N GLN A 57 -5.55 6.29 -1.18
CA GLN A 57 -4.96 5.21 -1.97
C GLN A 57 -3.44 5.28 -2.03
N GLU A 58 -2.86 6.48 -1.81
CA GLU A 58 -1.41 6.71 -1.78
C GLU A 58 -0.83 6.66 -0.34
N LEU A 59 -1.62 6.29 0.65
CA LEU A 59 -1.22 6.32 2.05
C LEU A 59 -0.54 5.01 2.44
N ASP A 60 0.74 5.08 2.84
CA ASP A 60 1.47 3.95 3.42
C ASP A 60 1.26 3.84 4.95
N ASP A 61 1.51 2.65 5.49
CA ASP A 61 1.37 2.34 6.92
C ASP A 61 2.25 3.24 7.80
N THR A 62 3.43 3.61 7.34
CA THR A 62 4.39 4.42 8.11
C THR A 62 3.88 5.85 8.26
N ALA A 63 3.37 6.43 7.18
CA ALA A 63 2.76 7.76 7.20
C ALA A 63 1.52 7.75 8.09
N GLN A 64 0.60 6.78 7.92
CA GLN A 64 -0.57 6.64 8.79
C GLN A 64 -0.17 6.60 10.27
N ALA A 65 0.76 5.74 10.64
CA ALA A 65 1.22 5.58 12.01
C ALA A 65 1.83 6.87 12.60
N SER A 66 2.41 7.72 11.77
CA SER A 66 2.99 8.99 12.23
C SER A 66 1.93 10.06 12.54
N PHE A 67 0.78 10.03 11.83
CA PHE A 67 -0.26 11.04 11.96
C PHE A 67 -1.37 10.68 12.95
N LEU A 68 -1.73 9.39 13.11
CA LEU A 68 -2.81 8.98 14.00
C LEU A 68 -2.69 9.49 15.44
N PRO A 69 -1.49 9.57 16.06
CA PRO A 69 -1.34 10.14 17.39
C PRO A 69 -1.74 11.60 17.51
N ALA A 70 -1.79 12.36 16.40
CA ALA A 70 -2.14 13.78 16.41
C ALA A 70 -3.56 14.05 16.91
N VAL A 71 -4.48 13.08 16.78
CA VAL A 71 -5.87 13.20 17.25
C VAL A 71 -6.14 12.47 18.54
N SER A 72 -5.17 11.71 19.09
CA SER A 72 -5.37 10.86 20.27
C SER A 72 -5.70 11.61 21.55
N ALA A 73 -5.33 12.88 21.65
CA ALA A 73 -5.61 13.73 22.81
C ALA A 73 -6.96 14.46 22.70
N SER A 74 -7.68 14.36 21.59
CA SER A 74 -8.99 14.96 21.42
C SER A 74 -10.06 14.23 22.23
N LEU A 75 -11.05 14.96 22.70
CA LEU A 75 -12.24 14.39 23.34
C LEU A 75 -13.17 13.69 22.35
N ASN A 76 -13.10 14.06 21.06
CA ASN A 76 -13.86 13.43 19.98
C ASN A 76 -12.96 13.29 18.73
N PRO A 77 -12.01 12.34 18.75
CA PRO A 77 -11.07 12.16 17.66
C PRO A 77 -11.79 11.63 16.41
N GLN A 78 -11.57 12.27 15.29
CA GLN A 78 -12.11 11.85 14.00
C GLN A 78 -11.00 11.70 12.98
N VAL A 79 -11.08 10.63 12.19
CA VAL A 79 -10.18 10.40 11.05
C VAL A 79 -11.03 10.11 9.82
N ILE A 80 -10.81 10.89 8.77
CA ILE A 80 -11.49 10.76 7.48
C ILE A 80 -10.47 10.34 6.43
N TYR A 81 -10.82 9.36 5.64
CA TYR A 81 -10.05 8.92 4.49
C TYR A 81 -10.89 9.15 3.24
N THR A 82 -10.36 9.91 2.28
CA THR A 82 -10.98 10.15 0.98
C THR A 82 -10.05 9.69 -0.12
N GLY A 83 -10.58 9.13 -1.19
CA GLY A 83 -9.75 8.67 -2.31
C GLY A 83 -10.50 7.81 -3.31
N THR A 84 -9.80 7.43 -4.36
CA THR A 84 -10.23 6.47 -5.38
C THR A 84 -9.64 5.08 -5.09
N PRO A 85 -10.11 4.02 -5.74
CA PRO A 85 -9.47 2.70 -5.60
C PRO A 85 -7.98 2.73 -5.99
N PRO A 86 -7.08 2.13 -5.19
CA PRO A 86 -5.65 2.11 -5.49
C PRO A 86 -5.37 1.40 -6.82
N ASP A 87 -4.40 1.89 -7.57
CA ASP A 87 -3.85 1.20 -8.73
C ASP A 87 -2.76 0.18 -8.32
N GLU A 88 -2.14 -0.46 -9.31
CA GLU A 88 -1.10 -1.46 -9.08
C GLU A 88 0.22 -0.86 -8.58
N THR A 89 0.42 0.44 -8.79
CA THR A 89 1.65 1.15 -8.42
C THR A 89 1.55 1.82 -7.05
N ALA A 90 0.32 2.10 -6.58
CA ALA A 90 0.08 2.64 -5.26
C ALA A 90 0.20 1.54 -4.19
N ASP A 91 0.77 1.85 -3.05
CA ASP A 91 0.81 0.93 -1.90
C ASP A 91 -0.62 0.47 -1.56
N GLY A 92 -1.55 1.40 -1.40
CA GLY A 92 -2.98 1.15 -1.24
C GLY A 92 -3.40 0.21 -0.12
N THR A 93 -2.46 -0.39 0.60
CA THR A 93 -2.69 -1.41 1.63
C THR A 93 -3.51 -0.88 2.79
N VAL A 94 -3.24 0.34 3.24
CA VAL A 94 -4.00 1.01 4.31
C VAL A 94 -5.46 1.19 3.89
N PHE A 95 -5.71 1.79 2.74
CA PHE A 95 -7.06 2.14 2.30
C PHE A 95 -7.88 0.88 1.96
N ARG A 96 -7.26 -0.11 1.30
CA ARG A 96 -7.87 -1.43 1.09
C ARG A 96 -8.22 -2.12 2.41
N GLY A 97 -7.30 -2.13 3.36
CA GLY A 97 -7.51 -2.75 4.67
C GLY A 97 -8.65 -2.10 5.47
N ILE A 98 -8.83 -0.77 5.38
CA ILE A 98 -9.96 -0.06 5.98
C ILE A 98 -11.27 -0.49 5.31
N ARG A 99 -11.31 -0.52 3.97
CA ARG A 99 -12.47 -0.98 3.19
C ARG A 99 -12.88 -2.41 3.55
N GLU A 100 -11.94 -3.34 3.56
CA GLU A 100 -12.20 -4.74 3.88
C GLU A 100 -12.77 -4.93 5.30
N LYS A 101 -12.22 -4.20 6.27
CA LYS A 101 -12.73 -4.22 7.65
C LYS A 101 -14.16 -3.67 7.72
N ALA A 102 -14.45 -2.59 7.00
CA ALA A 102 -15.76 -1.96 6.99
C ALA A 102 -16.81 -2.85 6.32
N LEU A 103 -16.54 -3.36 5.11
CA LEU A 103 -17.43 -4.25 4.37
C LEU A 103 -17.61 -5.60 5.07
N GLY A 104 -16.55 -6.12 5.68
CA GLY A 104 -16.59 -7.35 6.47
C GLY A 104 -17.26 -7.21 7.84
N LYS A 105 -17.79 -6.02 8.19
CA LYS A 105 -18.39 -5.69 9.50
C LYS A 105 -17.47 -6.01 10.68
N LYS A 106 -16.16 -5.91 10.46
CA LYS A 106 -15.12 -6.17 11.48
C LYS A 106 -14.77 -4.95 12.32
N THR A 107 -15.48 -3.85 12.12
CA THR A 107 -15.31 -2.60 12.88
C THR A 107 -16.64 -2.08 13.37
N LYS A 108 -16.63 -1.43 14.56
CA LYS A 108 -17.81 -0.81 15.16
C LYS A 108 -17.76 0.72 15.09
N THR A 109 -16.63 1.27 14.73
CA THR A 109 -16.34 2.72 14.81
C THR A 109 -16.07 3.36 13.46
N THR A 110 -16.17 2.58 12.35
CA THR A 110 -15.93 3.07 11.00
C THR A 110 -17.22 3.10 10.22
N ALA A 111 -17.55 4.26 9.64
CA ALA A 111 -18.55 4.39 8.58
C ALA A 111 -17.84 4.34 7.23
N TRP A 112 -18.41 3.63 6.27
CA TRP A 112 -17.88 3.51 4.92
C TRP A 112 -18.94 3.93 3.91
N PHE A 113 -18.58 4.83 3.02
CA PHE A 113 -19.41 5.32 1.93
C PHE A 113 -18.68 5.06 0.62
N GLU A 114 -19.28 4.30 -0.26
CA GLU A 114 -18.64 3.88 -1.52
C GLU A 114 -19.61 4.08 -2.69
N PHE A 115 -19.12 4.73 -3.72
CA PHE A 115 -19.76 4.87 -5.02
C PHE A 115 -18.93 4.09 -6.02
N SER A 116 -19.31 2.84 -6.27
CA SER A 116 -18.47 1.90 -7.03
C SER A 116 -19.30 0.98 -7.91
N VAL A 117 -18.64 0.38 -8.88
CA VAL A 117 -19.19 -0.72 -9.70
C VAL A 117 -18.48 -2.04 -9.35
N PRO A 118 -19.16 -3.20 -9.49
CA PRO A 118 -18.59 -4.49 -9.14
C PRO A 118 -17.52 -4.98 -10.14
N ASP A 119 -17.58 -4.54 -11.37
CA ASP A 119 -16.72 -4.94 -12.48
C ASP A 119 -16.44 -3.76 -13.43
N ILE A 120 -15.46 -3.88 -14.31
CA ILE A 120 -15.16 -2.85 -15.31
C ILE A 120 -16.35 -2.64 -16.25
N GLY A 121 -16.94 -3.73 -16.76
CA GLY A 121 -18.09 -3.72 -17.66
C GLY A 121 -17.91 -2.77 -18.86
N ASP A 122 -19.02 -2.24 -19.35
CA ASP A 122 -18.97 -1.19 -20.37
C ASP A 122 -18.66 0.16 -19.72
N VAL A 123 -17.49 0.69 -20.05
CA VAL A 123 -17.04 2.00 -19.55
C VAL A 123 -17.78 3.18 -20.18
N ASN A 124 -18.50 2.97 -21.30
CA ASN A 124 -19.30 4.01 -21.97
C ASN A 124 -20.73 4.09 -21.42
N ASP A 125 -21.12 3.20 -20.51
CA ASP A 125 -22.46 3.17 -19.93
C ASP A 125 -22.69 4.39 -19.02
N ARG A 126 -23.55 5.30 -19.46
CA ARG A 126 -23.87 6.55 -18.76
C ARG A 126 -24.65 6.34 -17.46
N GLU A 127 -25.38 5.24 -17.31
CA GLU A 127 -26.06 4.92 -16.06
C GLU A 127 -25.04 4.57 -14.98
N ARG A 128 -23.98 3.87 -15.36
CA ARG A 128 -22.84 3.60 -14.46
C ARG A 128 -22.14 4.89 -14.05
N TRP A 129 -21.93 5.83 -14.99
CA TRP A 129 -21.38 7.15 -14.66
C TRP A 129 -22.25 7.90 -13.64
N ALA A 130 -23.55 7.91 -13.82
CA ALA A 130 -24.48 8.59 -12.94
C ALA A 130 -24.53 7.96 -11.53
N SER A 131 -24.50 6.64 -11.46
CA SER A 131 -24.55 5.91 -10.18
C SER A 131 -23.30 6.09 -9.33
N THR A 132 -22.14 6.27 -9.97
CA THR A 132 -20.86 6.40 -9.27
C THR A 132 -20.38 7.83 -9.09
N ASN A 133 -20.95 8.79 -9.80
CA ASN A 133 -20.62 10.22 -9.71
C ASN A 133 -21.83 11.06 -9.28
N PRO A 134 -22.14 11.18 -7.99
CA PRO A 134 -23.29 11.93 -7.50
C PRO A 134 -23.30 13.41 -7.88
N ALA A 135 -22.15 13.96 -8.27
CA ALA A 135 -22.00 15.35 -8.74
C ALA A 135 -22.25 15.54 -10.24
N LEU A 136 -22.47 14.42 -11.00
CA LEU A 136 -22.69 14.48 -12.45
C LEU A 136 -23.92 15.30 -12.80
N GLY A 137 -23.79 16.18 -13.78
CA GLY A 137 -24.82 17.11 -14.21
C GLY A 137 -25.05 18.32 -13.28
N ARG A 138 -24.32 18.41 -12.15
CA ARG A 138 -24.39 19.54 -11.21
C ARG A 138 -23.05 20.29 -11.14
N ARG A 139 -22.00 19.64 -10.66
CA ARG A 139 -20.63 20.20 -10.53
C ARG A 139 -19.69 19.63 -11.59
N MET A 140 -19.98 18.46 -12.10
CA MET A 140 -19.22 17.73 -13.10
C MET A 140 -20.06 17.68 -14.39
N LEU A 141 -19.48 18.14 -15.49
CA LEU A 141 -20.14 18.08 -16.79
C LEU A 141 -20.02 16.69 -17.39
N ILE A 142 -21.06 16.22 -18.08
CA ILE A 142 -21.04 14.94 -18.79
C ILE A 142 -19.92 14.93 -19.83
N SER A 143 -19.73 16.03 -20.57
CA SER A 143 -18.68 16.17 -21.57
C SER A 143 -17.25 16.00 -20.99
N THR A 144 -17.06 16.30 -19.73
CA THR A 144 -15.76 16.06 -19.07
C THR A 144 -15.51 14.56 -18.90
N ILE A 145 -16.51 13.80 -18.44
CA ILE A 145 -16.38 12.35 -18.31
C ILE A 145 -16.25 11.68 -19.68
N GLU A 146 -16.98 12.16 -20.69
CA GLU A 146 -16.86 11.67 -22.08
C GLU A 146 -15.42 11.82 -22.58
N ALA A 147 -14.85 13.01 -22.46
CA ALA A 147 -13.46 13.27 -22.88
C ALA A 147 -12.44 12.42 -22.13
N GLU A 148 -12.63 12.19 -20.83
CA GLU A 148 -11.77 11.31 -20.04
C GLU A 148 -11.91 9.84 -20.42
N CYS A 149 -13.14 9.38 -20.72
CA CYS A 149 -13.40 8.02 -21.19
C CYS A 149 -12.71 7.73 -22.53
N GLU A 150 -12.66 8.72 -23.43
CA GLU A 150 -11.95 8.62 -24.71
C GLU A 150 -10.41 8.59 -24.55
N GLN A 151 -9.89 9.26 -23.53
CA GLN A 151 -8.44 9.44 -23.35
C GLN A 151 -7.80 8.36 -22.46
N MET A 152 -8.56 7.77 -21.55
CA MET A 152 -8.04 6.80 -20.58
C MET A 152 -8.24 5.37 -21.08
N VAL A 153 -7.33 4.48 -20.70
CA VAL A 153 -7.54 3.04 -20.84
C VAL A 153 -8.69 2.58 -19.91
N PRO A 154 -9.49 1.57 -20.29
CA PRO A 154 -10.73 1.22 -19.60
C PRO A 154 -10.57 0.94 -18.10
N ASP A 155 -9.50 0.28 -17.68
CA ASP A 155 -9.25 -0.04 -16.27
C ASP A 155 -8.92 1.20 -15.43
N LYS A 156 -8.16 2.15 -15.98
CA LYS A 156 -7.90 3.44 -15.32
C LYS A 156 -9.15 4.28 -15.20
N PHE A 157 -9.94 4.38 -16.28
CA PHE A 157 -11.20 5.09 -16.25
C PHE A 157 -12.17 4.47 -15.22
N ALA A 158 -12.25 3.14 -15.17
CA ALA A 158 -13.09 2.44 -14.21
C ALA A 158 -12.68 2.72 -12.75
N ARG A 159 -11.39 2.79 -12.45
CA ARG A 159 -10.92 3.19 -11.11
C ARG A 159 -11.28 4.63 -10.78
N GLU A 160 -10.94 5.57 -11.66
CA GLU A 160 -11.05 7.00 -11.38
C GLU A 160 -12.50 7.50 -11.41
N ARG A 161 -13.34 6.95 -12.29
CA ARG A 161 -14.68 7.45 -12.53
C ARG A 161 -15.79 6.52 -12.08
N LEU A 162 -15.56 5.21 -12.10
CA LEU A 162 -16.55 4.23 -11.69
C LEU A 162 -16.24 3.65 -10.29
N GLY A 163 -15.17 4.08 -9.63
CA GLY A 163 -14.81 3.58 -8.31
C GLY A 163 -14.55 2.08 -8.27
N TRP A 164 -14.14 1.49 -9.40
CA TRP A 164 -13.89 0.06 -9.48
C TRP A 164 -12.66 -0.35 -8.70
N TRP A 165 -12.87 -1.22 -7.72
CA TRP A 165 -11.79 -1.84 -6.98
C TRP A 165 -11.29 -3.06 -7.75
N SER A 166 -10.12 -2.94 -8.35
CA SER A 166 -9.47 -4.10 -8.94
C SER A 166 -9.41 -5.22 -7.91
N PRO A 167 -9.75 -6.47 -8.29
CA PRO A 167 -9.48 -7.61 -7.42
C PRO A 167 -8.03 -7.48 -6.96
N ILE A 168 -7.78 -7.72 -5.68
CA ILE A 168 -6.41 -7.95 -5.29
C ILE A 168 -6.02 -9.16 -6.15
N ILE A 169 -5.23 -8.90 -7.18
CA ILE A 169 -4.35 -9.92 -7.66
C ILE A 169 -3.41 -10.07 -6.44
N THR A 170 -3.82 -10.87 -5.44
CA THR A 170 -2.83 -11.68 -4.79
C THR A 170 -2.13 -12.26 -6.00
N GLU A 171 -0.97 -11.69 -6.36
CA GLU A 171 -0.06 -12.40 -7.22
C GLU A 171 -0.16 -13.81 -6.67
N LYS A 172 -0.78 -14.68 -7.43
CA LYS A 172 -0.49 -16.08 -7.31
C LYS A 172 1.01 -16.03 -7.52
N ILE A 173 1.74 -15.97 -6.39
CA ILE A 173 3.18 -16.09 -6.46
C ILE A 173 3.29 -17.39 -7.20
N ASP A 174 3.53 -17.30 -8.50
CA ASP A 174 3.80 -18.46 -9.34
C ASP A 174 5.15 -18.92 -8.84
N TYR A 175 5.08 -19.63 -7.71
CA TYR A 175 6.25 -20.30 -7.22
C TYR A 175 6.74 -21.16 -8.36
N ALA A 176 7.98 -20.99 -8.76
CA ALA A 176 8.62 -21.82 -9.78
C ALA A 176 8.38 -23.31 -9.52
N ILE A 177 8.09 -23.67 -8.26
CA ILE A 177 7.64 -24.99 -7.83
C ILE A 177 6.29 -24.79 -7.10
N PRO A 178 5.17 -25.41 -7.59
CA PRO A 178 3.88 -25.32 -6.92
C PRO A 178 3.95 -25.76 -5.46
N SER A 179 3.29 -25.05 -4.55
CA SER A 179 3.35 -25.29 -3.10
C SER A 179 3.05 -26.76 -2.73
N LYS A 180 2.08 -27.41 -3.39
CA LYS A 180 1.77 -28.82 -3.18
C LYS A 180 2.94 -29.74 -3.49
N VAL A 181 3.69 -29.45 -4.55
CA VAL A 181 4.88 -30.21 -4.96
C VAL A 181 6.00 -29.98 -3.97
N TRP A 182 6.23 -28.70 -3.58
CA TRP A 182 7.21 -28.35 -2.57
C TRP A 182 6.94 -29.03 -1.23
N ASP A 183 5.68 -29.03 -0.78
CA ASP A 183 5.28 -29.66 0.48
C ASP A 183 5.43 -31.19 0.45
N ALA A 184 5.17 -31.82 -0.69
CA ALA A 184 5.38 -33.25 -0.88
C ALA A 184 6.88 -33.64 -0.86
N CYS A 185 7.79 -32.71 -1.14
CA CYS A 185 9.24 -32.93 -1.08
C CYS A 185 9.83 -32.76 0.33
N LYS A 186 9.02 -32.32 1.33
CA LYS A 186 9.50 -32.20 2.70
C LYS A 186 9.87 -33.55 3.28
N SER A 187 11.08 -33.65 3.81
CA SER A 187 11.57 -34.87 4.47
C SER A 187 12.17 -34.50 5.84
N SER A 188 11.85 -35.32 6.85
CA SER A 188 12.44 -35.26 8.19
C SER A 188 13.61 -36.26 8.34
N GLU A 189 13.97 -37.02 7.30
CA GLU A 189 15.05 -37.97 7.33
C GLU A 189 16.40 -37.29 7.54
N GLN A 190 17.38 -38.04 8.05
CA GLN A 190 18.73 -37.55 8.22
C GLN A 190 19.37 -37.13 6.88
N LYS A 191 20.25 -36.17 6.93
CA LYS A 191 20.99 -35.68 5.77
C LYS A 191 21.76 -36.87 5.14
N PRO A 192 21.56 -37.18 3.85
CA PRO A 192 22.30 -38.24 3.20
C PRO A 192 23.79 -37.87 3.07
N GLU A 193 24.64 -38.87 2.96
CA GLU A 193 26.03 -38.67 2.55
C GLU A 193 26.10 -38.53 1.03
N GLY A 194 26.96 -37.63 0.54
CA GLY A 194 27.09 -37.37 -0.89
C GLY A 194 27.82 -36.08 -1.23
N LYS A 195 27.86 -35.76 -2.49
CA LYS A 195 28.45 -34.49 -2.97
C LYS A 195 27.66 -33.31 -2.45
N THR A 196 28.36 -32.32 -1.91
CA THR A 196 27.73 -31.14 -1.33
C THR A 196 27.98 -29.92 -2.21
N ALA A 197 26.92 -29.17 -2.52
CA ALA A 197 26.97 -27.90 -3.20
C ALA A 197 26.32 -26.80 -2.34
N TYR A 198 26.76 -25.58 -2.51
CA TYR A 198 26.19 -24.41 -1.81
C TYR A 198 25.70 -23.39 -2.85
N GLY A 199 24.51 -22.84 -2.59
CA GLY A 199 23.90 -21.81 -3.42
C GLY A 199 23.70 -20.52 -2.59
N VAL A 200 24.02 -19.39 -3.19
CA VAL A 200 23.80 -18.06 -2.60
C VAL A 200 22.93 -17.24 -3.54
N LYS A 201 21.89 -16.62 -3.00
CA LYS A 201 21.02 -15.71 -3.74
C LYS A 201 20.75 -14.47 -2.92
N PHE A 202 20.96 -13.31 -3.53
CA PHE A 202 20.52 -12.02 -2.99
C PHE A 202 19.10 -11.70 -3.46
N SER A 203 18.35 -10.97 -2.62
CA SER A 203 17.10 -10.36 -3.05
C SER A 203 17.34 -9.37 -4.20
N PRO A 204 16.34 -9.08 -5.06
CA PRO A 204 16.50 -8.16 -6.19
C PRO A 204 16.97 -6.76 -5.78
N ASP A 205 16.54 -6.28 -4.61
CA ASP A 205 16.93 -5.00 -4.02
C ASP A 205 18.23 -5.05 -3.21
N GLY A 206 18.85 -6.23 -3.10
CA GLY A 206 20.07 -6.45 -2.31
C GLY A 206 19.90 -6.40 -0.79
N SER A 207 18.69 -6.24 -0.26
CA SER A 207 18.42 -6.07 1.18
C SER A 207 18.58 -7.32 2.00
N ALA A 208 18.56 -8.50 1.37
CA ALA A 208 18.68 -9.80 2.03
C ALA A 208 19.51 -10.79 1.20
N VAL A 209 20.05 -11.80 1.86
CA VAL A 209 20.78 -12.89 1.24
C VAL A 209 20.34 -14.23 1.84
N CYS A 210 20.13 -15.21 0.97
CA CYS A 210 19.82 -16.59 1.31
C CYS A 210 21.01 -17.49 0.97
N LEU A 211 21.38 -18.35 1.89
CA LEU A 211 22.37 -19.41 1.72
C LEU A 211 21.67 -20.76 1.83
N CYS A 212 21.81 -21.57 0.82
CA CYS A 212 21.26 -22.93 0.74
C CYS A 212 22.37 -23.95 0.56
N GLY A 213 22.14 -25.16 1.04
CA GLY A 213 22.99 -26.33 0.77
C GLY A 213 22.22 -27.42 0.08
N ALA A 214 22.86 -28.12 -0.84
CA ALA A 214 22.33 -29.32 -1.48
C ALA A 214 23.31 -30.46 -1.25
N VAL A 215 22.78 -31.66 -0.96
CA VAL A 215 23.53 -32.90 -0.93
C VAL A 215 22.96 -33.84 -1.96
N ILE A 216 23.82 -34.35 -2.85
CA ILE A 216 23.47 -35.27 -3.91
C ILE A 216 24.11 -36.62 -3.54
N PRO A 217 23.31 -37.61 -3.08
CA PRO A 217 23.81 -38.94 -2.79
C PRO A 217 24.12 -39.66 -4.11
N GLU A 218 24.90 -40.76 -4.02
CA GLU A 218 25.15 -41.63 -5.17
C GLU A 218 23.87 -42.31 -5.65
N VAL A 219 22.98 -42.62 -4.72
CA VAL A 219 21.68 -43.25 -5.02
C VAL A 219 20.58 -42.48 -4.25
N GLY A 220 19.51 -42.12 -4.92
CA GLY A 220 18.36 -41.47 -4.33
C GLY A 220 18.23 -39.98 -4.72
N ALA A 221 17.31 -39.29 -4.06
CA ALA A 221 16.99 -37.89 -4.36
C ALA A 221 17.96 -36.93 -3.67
N ALA A 222 18.28 -35.84 -4.36
CA ALA A 222 19.04 -34.74 -3.78
C ALA A 222 18.25 -34.08 -2.63
N ARG A 223 18.94 -33.71 -1.55
CA ARG A 223 18.36 -33.01 -0.43
C ARG A 223 18.84 -31.56 -0.42
N ILE A 224 17.88 -30.65 -0.40
CA ILE A 224 18.13 -29.19 -0.37
C ILE A 224 17.65 -28.67 0.99
N SER A 225 18.44 -27.81 1.60
CA SER A 225 18.09 -27.15 2.87
C SER A 225 18.51 -25.69 2.85
N MET A 226 17.66 -24.81 3.36
CA MET A 226 18.07 -23.44 3.69
C MET A 226 18.97 -23.49 4.92
N ILE A 227 20.13 -22.87 4.82
CA ILE A 227 21.11 -22.80 5.90
C ILE A 227 20.93 -21.53 6.69
N GLU A 228 20.81 -20.40 5.97
CA GLU A 228 20.70 -19.09 6.60
C GLU A 228 19.98 -18.12 5.66
N TYR A 229 19.19 -17.24 6.25
CA TYR A 229 18.58 -16.09 5.57
C TYR A 229 18.77 -14.84 6.43
N LYS A 230 19.46 -13.84 5.91
CA LYS A 230 19.81 -12.63 6.68
C LYS A 230 19.66 -11.36 5.86
N SER A 231 19.34 -10.26 6.57
CA SER A 231 19.49 -8.92 6.04
C SER A 231 20.95 -8.59 5.76
N THR A 232 21.20 -7.84 4.69
CA THR A 232 22.51 -7.32 4.31
C THR A 232 22.86 -6.01 5.01
N ALA A 233 21.93 -5.43 5.79
CA ALA A 233 22.12 -4.14 6.47
C ALA A 233 23.37 -4.09 7.36
N ASN A 234 23.77 -5.24 7.94
CA ASN A 234 24.99 -5.37 8.76
C ASN A 234 26.19 -5.96 7.98
N GLY A 235 26.14 -5.90 6.65
CA GLY A 235 27.17 -6.45 5.77
C GLY A 235 27.05 -7.95 5.55
N THR A 236 27.87 -8.47 4.62
CA THR A 236 27.85 -9.87 4.18
C THR A 236 29.13 -10.63 4.51
N GLN A 237 30.00 -10.06 5.35
CA GLN A 237 31.31 -10.66 5.69
C GLN A 237 31.16 -12.05 6.33
N TRP A 238 30.09 -12.28 7.10
CA TRP A 238 29.78 -13.59 7.67
C TRP A 238 29.67 -14.69 6.60
N LEU A 239 29.08 -14.35 5.43
CA LEU A 239 28.91 -15.28 4.32
C LEU A 239 30.25 -15.66 3.71
N ALA A 240 31.14 -14.70 3.50
CA ALA A 240 32.48 -14.95 2.99
C ALA A 240 33.26 -15.86 3.94
N VAL A 241 33.20 -15.59 5.25
CA VAL A 241 33.85 -16.44 6.27
C VAL A 241 33.24 -17.84 6.25
N TRP A 242 31.92 -17.95 6.21
CA TRP A 242 31.22 -19.25 6.21
C TRP A 242 31.60 -20.09 4.99
N LEU A 243 31.60 -19.50 3.78
CA LEU A 243 31.98 -20.17 2.54
C LEU A 243 33.45 -20.60 2.55
N ARG A 244 34.37 -19.73 3.01
CA ARG A 244 35.80 -20.02 3.10
C ARG A 244 36.07 -21.23 3.99
N GLN A 245 35.39 -21.37 5.12
CA GLN A 245 35.54 -22.51 6.04
C GLN A 245 35.10 -23.85 5.42
N ARG A 246 34.30 -23.83 4.34
CA ARG A 246 33.69 -25.00 3.72
C ARG A 246 34.14 -25.25 2.28
N TYR A 247 35.00 -24.40 1.77
CA TYR A 247 35.50 -24.48 0.38
C TYR A 247 36.06 -25.86 0.03
N SER A 248 36.83 -26.46 0.94
CA SER A 248 37.42 -27.79 0.71
C SER A 248 36.42 -28.96 0.76
N LYS A 249 35.19 -28.71 1.22
CA LYS A 249 34.14 -29.71 1.36
C LYS A 249 33.07 -29.60 0.26
N ALA A 250 33.10 -28.54 -0.56
CA ALA A 250 32.20 -28.36 -1.67
C ALA A 250 32.78 -29.01 -2.93
N SER A 251 31.94 -29.74 -3.67
CA SER A 251 32.26 -30.21 -5.02
C SER A 251 31.89 -29.11 -6.00
N CYS A 252 32.81 -28.63 -6.82
CA CYS A 252 32.56 -27.75 -7.94
C CYS A 252 31.89 -28.51 -9.09
#